data_058c597410bbeb4e2c9c247a0f649e6a
#
_entry.id   058c597410bbeb4e2c9c247a0f649e6a
#
_cell.length_a   1.000
_cell.length_b   1.000
_cell.length_c   1.000
_cell.angle_alpha   90.00
_cell.angle_beta   90.00
_cell.angle_gamma   90.00
#
_symmetry.space_group_name_H-M   'P 1'
#
loop_
_entity.id
_entity.type
_entity.pdbx_description
1 polymer ?
#
loop_
_entity_poly.entity_id
_entity_poly.type
_entity_poly.pdbx_seq_one_letter_code
_entity_poly.pdbx_strand_id
1 'polypeptide(L)'
;MHPYPTCTLVTPTYNWPQALELLLLSVTQQTVLPNEVIIADDGSRDDTRKLIQQFQETFPVPLIHVWHEDIKNRKPAIMNKAIAKAKYEYIVEIDGDIIMNRYFIEDHLTYAKEGQYLYGSRVNIQESLLPELFETKKTQFGFFSKGIKKRTRTL
;
A
#
# COMPACT_ATOMS: atom_id res chain seq x y z
N MET A 1 25.23 -1.61 -8.68
CA MET A 1 24.66 -1.66 -7.32
C MET A 1 23.44 -0.75 -7.29
N HIS A 2 22.32 -1.22 -6.78
CA HIS A 2 21.14 -0.38 -6.58
C HIS A 2 21.49 0.64 -5.48
N PRO A 3 21.23 1.95 -5.65
CA PRO A 3 21.66 2.99 -4.70
C PRO A 3 20.87 2.93 -3.37
N TYR A 4 19.78 2.18 -3.33
CA TYR A 4 18.87 2.09 -2.18
C TYR A 4 18.90 0.72 -1.52
N PRO A 5 18.63 0.63 -0.20
CA PRO A 5 18.40 -0.64 0.46
C PRO A 5 17.17 -1.36 -0.12
N THR A 6 17.12 -2.67 0.03
CA THR A 6 15.97 -3.47 -0.41
C THR A 6 14.85 -3.43 0.63
N CYS A 7 13.59 -3.43 0.18
CA CYS A 7 12.44 -3.36 1.09
C CYS A 7 11.27 -4.26 0.68
N THR A 8 10.50 -4.65 1.69
CA THR A 8 9.17 -5.25 1.54
C THR A 8 8.10 -4.22 1.89
N LEU A 9 7.15 -3.98 0.97
CA LEU A 9 5.93 -3.23 1.29
C LEU A 9 4.88 -4.19 1.84
N VAL A 10 4.36 -3.92 3.03
CA VAL A 10 3.29 -4.70 3.67
C VAL A 10 2.06 -3.84 3.83
N THR A 11 0.90 -4.33 3.38
CA THR A 11 -0.37 -3.62 3.47
C THR A 11 -1.49 -4.55 3.92
N PRO A 12 -2.31 -4.16 4.93
CA PRO A 12 -3.50 -4.91 5.29
C PRO A 12 -4.65 -4.64 4.31
N THR A 13 -5.56 -5.60 4.19
CA THR A 13 -6.85 -5.40 3.51
C THR A 13 -7.96 -6.19 4.20
N TYR A 14 -9.19 -5.69 4.11
CA TYR A 14 -10.40 -6.40 4.53
C TYR A 14 -11.61 -5.90 3.76
N ASN A 15 -12.17 -6.73 2.89
CA ASN A 15 -13.43 -6.50 2.16
C ASN A 15 -13.56 -5.12 1.46
N TRP A 16 -12.47 -4.54 0.97
CA TRP A 16 -12.49 -3.28 0.25
C TRP A 16 -11.59 -3.31 -1.01
N PRO A 17 -11.95 -4.13 -2.01
CA PRO A 17 -11.13 -4.32 -3.22
C PRO A 17 -10.90 -3.03 -3.99
N GLN A 18 -11.84 -2.08 -4.01
CA GLN A 18 -11.68 -0.82 -4.75
C GLN A 18 -10.56 0.05 -4.16
N ALA A 19 -10.43 0.12 -2.84
CA ALA A 19 -9.35 0.86 -2.18
C ALA A 19 -8.01 0.15 -2.41
N LEU A 20 -7.96 -1.18 -2.25
CA LEU A 20 -6.78 -1.99 -2.54
C LEU A 20 -6.32 -1.83 -3.99
N GLU A 21 -7.23 -1.76 -4.95
CA GLU A 21 -6.89 -1.52 -6.36
C GLU A 21 -6.16 -0.20 -6.55
N LEU A 22 -6.66 0.90 -5.96
CA LEU A 22 -6.00 2.20 -6.04
C LEU A 22 -4.63 2.19 -5.37
N LEU A 23 -4.49 1.51 -4.24
CA LEU A 23 -3.19 1.32 -3.60
C LEU A 23 -2.23 0.60 -4.55
N LEU A 24 -2.60 -0.57 -5.09
CA LEU A 24 -1.74 -1.36 -5.98
C LEU A 24 -1.35 -0.59 -7.24
N LEU A 25 -2.28 0.17 -7.84
CA LEU A 25 -1.97 1.08 -8.94
C LEU A 25 -0.99 2.17 -8.53
N SER A 26 -1.07 2.71 -7.31
CA SER A 26 -0.12 3.70 -6.83
C SER A 26 1.28 3.11 -6.58
N VAL A 27 1.38 1.81 -6.25
CA VAL A 27 2.67 1.09 -6.18
C VAL A 27 3.34 1.04 -7.56
N THR A 28 2.59 0.70 -8.61
CA THR A 28 3.16 0.60 -9.97
C THR A 28 3.69 1.93 -10.52
N GLN A 29 3.32 3.04 -9.89
CA GLN A 29 3.71 4.40 -10.29
C GLN A 29 4.84 4.99 -9.43
N GLN A 30 5.41 4.21 -8.52
CA GLN A 30 6.53 4.66 -7.69
C GLN A 30 7.78 4.90 -8.53
N THR A 31 8.56 5.94 -8.20
CA THR A 31 9.87 6.20 -8.83
C THR A 31 10.90 5.12 -8.53
N VAL A 32 10.80 4.53 -7.34
CA VAL A 32 11.54 3.33 -6.92
C VAL A 32 10.53 2.30 -6.46
N LEU A 33 10.51 1.14 -7.10
CA LEU A 33 9.61 0.06 -6.69
C LEU A 33 10.14 -0.65 -5.43
N PRO A 34 9.25 -1.13 -4.54
CA PRO A 34 9.65 -2.06 -3.49
C PRO A 34 10.15 -3.37 -4.14
N ASN A 35 10.95 -4.16 -3.45
CA ASN A 35 11.43 -5.43 -3.98
C ASN A 35 10.37 -6.54 -3.96
N GLU A 36 9.39 -6.41 -3.09
CA GLU A 36 8.17 -7.23 -3.05
C GLU A 36 7.05 -6.48 -2.35
N VAL A 37 5.82 -6.91 -2.60
CA VAL A 37 4.61 -6.44 -1.91
C VAL A 37 3.91 -7.62 -1.27
N ILE A 38 3.55 -7.50 0.01
CA ILE A 38 2.78 -8.50 0.74
C ILE A 38 1.44 -7.90 1.16
N ILE A 39 0.36 -8.50 0.68
CA ILE A 39 -1.01 -8.16 1.09
C ILE A 39 -1.38 -9.05 2.27
N ALA A 40 -1.60 -8.42 3.43
CA ALA A 40 -2.06 -9.04 4.66
C ALA A 40 -3.60 -9.00 4.71
N ASP A 41 -4.26 -10.04 4.25
CA ASP A 41 -5.71 -10.09 4.07
C ASP A 41 -6.39 -10.71 5.30
N ASP A 42 -7.14 -9.90 6.04
CA ASP A 42 -7.80 -10.26 7.31
C ASP A 42 -9.12 -11.04 7.09
N GLY A 43 -9.17 -11.90 6.07
CA GLY A 43 -10.31 -12.77 5.81
C GLY A 43 -11.31 -12.19 4.81
N SER A 44 -10.84 -11.46 3.80
CA SER A 44 -11.72 -10.93 2.75
C SER A 44 -12.40 -12.01 1.93
N ARG A 45 -13.49 -11.60 1.27
CA ARG A 45 -14.28 -12.41 0.35
C ARG A 45 -13.57 -12.59 -1.00
N ASP A 46 -14.19 -13.40 -1.86
CA ASP A 46 -13.64 -13.80 -3.16
C ASP A 46 -13.39 -12.63 -4.13
N ASP A 47 -14.13 -11.54 -4.04
CA ASP A 47 -13.91 -10.35 -4.89
C ASP A 47 -12.52 -9.73 -4.66
N THR A 48 -12.08 -9.61 -3.41
CA THR A 48 -10.73 -9.16 -3.07
C THR A 48 -9.67 -10.16 -3.55
N ARG A 49 -9.90 -11.47 -3.37
CA ARG A 49 -8.99 -12.52 -3.84
C ARG A 49 -8.81 -12.47 -5.37
N LYS A 50 -9.91 -12.35 -6.11
CA LYS A 50 -9.88 -12.25 -7.57
C LYS A 50 -9.11 -11.02 -8.05
N LEU A 51 -9.33 -9.87 -7.41
CA LEU A 51 -8.55 -8.66 -7.70
C LEU A 51 -7.06 -8.91 -7.52
N ILE A 52 -6.64 -9.49 -6.38
CA ILE A 52 -5.23 -9.76 -6.11
C ILE A 52 -4.64 -10.70 -7.17
N GLN A 53 -5.36 -11.78 -7.54
CA GLN A 53 -4.92 -12.71 -8.57
C GLN A 53 -4.72 -12.01 -9.93
N GLN A 54 -5.64 -11.13 -10.34
CA GLN A 54 -5.49 -10.34 -11.56
C GLN A 54 -4.22 -9.48 -11.54
N PHE A 55 -3.94 -8.82 -10.41
CA PHE A 55 -2.72 -8.05 -10.28
C PHE A 55 -1.46 -8.92 -10.29
N GLN A 56 -1.50 -10.12 -9.71
CA GLN A 56 -0.35 -11.03 -9.68
C GLN A 56 0.15 -11.44 -11.08
N GLU A 57 -0.72 -11.42 -12.09
CA GLU A 57 -0.35 -11.77 -13.47
C GLU A 57 0.60 -10.75 -14.13
N THR A 58 0.49 -9.48 -13.76
CA THR A 58 1.20 -8.38 -14.47
C THR A 58 1.93 -7.42 -13.54
N PHE A 59 1.92 -7.67 -12.23
CA PHE A 59 2.53 -6.76 -11.26
C PHE A 59 4.05 -6.72 -11.45
N PRO A 60 4.69 -5.52 -11.40
CA PRO A 60 6.10 -5.37 -11.75
C PRO A 60 7.09 -6.01 -10.75
N VAL A 61 6.62 -6.36 -9.57
CA VAL A 61 7.41 -7.03 -8.52
C VAL A 61 6.61 -8.20 -7.93
N PRO A 62 7.22 -9.15 -7.19
CA PRO A 62 6.47 -10.21 -6.52
C PRO A 62 5.34 -9.65 -5.66
N LEU A 63 4.11 -10.06 -5.93
CA LEU A 63 2.91 -9.72 -5.17
C LEU A 63 2.43 -10.96 -4.40
N ILE A 64 2.57 -10.95 -3.09
CA ILE A 64 2.31 -12.08 -2.22
C ILE A 64 1.00 -11.86 -1.47
N HIS A 65 0.07 -12.80 -1.57
CA HIS A 65 -1.19 -12.79 -0.81
C HIS A 65 -1.08 -13.67 0.42
N VAL A 66 -1.19 -13.08 1.60
CA VAL A 66 -1.27 -13.79 2.88
C VAL A 66 -2.66 -13.60 3.43
N TRP A 67 -3.39 -14.70 3.55
CA TRP A 67 -4.78 -14.71 3.97
C TRP A 67 -4.98 -15.61 5.19
N HIS A 68 -6.00 -15.33 5.98
CA HIS A 68 -6.55 -16.23 6.98
C HIS A 68 -8.08 -16.12 7.03
N GLU A 69 -8.72 -17.11 7.62
CA GLU A 69 -10.17 -17.15 7.79
C GLU A 69 -10.68 -15.93 8.60
N ASP A 70 -11.84 -15.39 8.20
CA ASP A 70 -12.53 -14.29 8.88
C ASP A 70 -13.09 -14.77 10.23
N ILE A 71 -12.34 -14.49 11.28
CA ILE A 71 -12.74 -14.77 12.68
C ILE A 71 -12.63 -13.47 13.47
N LYS A 72 -13.49 -12.49 13.18
CA LYS A 72 -13.45 -11.13 13.73
C LYS A 72 -12.19 -10.35 13.30
N ASN A 73 -12.10 -9.08 13.69
CA ASN A 73 -10.95 -8.22 13.38
C ASN A 73 -9.65 -8.79 14.00
N ARG A 74 -8.76 -9.27 13.17
CA ARG A 74 -7.47 -9.84 13.55
C ARG A 74 -6.30 -9.21 12.76
N LYS A 75 -6.45 -7.95 12.34
CA LYS A 75 -5.41 -7.20 11.62
C LYS A 75 -4.00 -7.40 12.20
N PRO A 76 -3.75 -7.30 13.53
CA PRO A 76 -2.41 -7.54 14.06
C PRO A 76 -1.87 -8.95 13.79
N ALA A 77 -2.74 -9.96 13.84
CA ALA A 77 -2.32 -11.35 13.60
C ALA A 77 -1.95 -11.59 12.15
N ILE A 78 -2.72 -11.05 11.18
CA ILE A 78 -2.39 -11.20 9.77
C ILE A 78 -1.18 -10.38 9.38
N MET A 79 -0.99 -9.18 9.96
CA MET A 79 0.20 -8.37 9.77
C MET A 79 1.46 -9.11 10.24
N ASN A 80 1.45 -9.73 11.42
CA ASN A 80 2.56 -10.53 11.90
C ASN A 80 2.88 -11.71 10.96
N LYS A 81 1.83 -12.39 10.42
CA LYS A 81 2.03 -13.46 9.44
C LYS A 81 2.65 -12.94 8.14
N ALA A 82 2.25 -11.75 7.69
CA ALA A 82 2.78 -11.13 6.48
C ALA A 82 4.24 -10.72 6.69
N ILE A 83 4.56 -10.03 7.79
CA ILE A 83 5.92 -9.61 8.13
C ILE A 83 6.85 -10.83 8.27
N ALA A 84 6.39 -11.93 8.87
CA ALA A 84 7.19 -13.16 8.97
C ALA A 84 7.50 -13.81 7.61
N LYS A 85 6.82 -13.42 6.53
CA LYS A 85 7.10 -13.87 5.16
C LYS A 85 7.95 -12.90 4.36
N ALA A 86 8.21 -11.71 4.90
CA ALA A 86 9.04 -10.72 4.24
C ALA A 86 10.47 -11.24 4.04
N LYS A 87 11.00 -11.02 2.83
CA LYS A 87 12.36 -11.45 2.45
C LYS A 87 13.40 -10.37 2.68
N TYR A 88 12.98 -9.11 2.83
CA TYR A 88 13.87 -7.97 2.93
C TYR A 88 13.75 -7.32 4.31
N GLU A 89 14.88 -6.84 4.84
CA GLU A 89 14.98 -6.35 6.21
C GLU A 89 14.24 -5.04 6.46
N TYR A 90 14.18 -4.16 5.45
CA TYR A 90 13.44 -2.90 5.59
C TYR A 90 11.98 -3.10 5.25
N ILE A 91 11.12 -2.98 6.26
CA ILE A 91 9.67 -3.12 6.10
C ILE A 91 9.04 -1.74 5.99
N VAL A 92 8.29 -1.51 4.92
CA VAL A 92 7.43 -0.35 4.75
C VAL A 92 5.99 -0.81 4.98
N GLU A 93 5.34 -0.27 6.01
CA GLU A 93 3.94 -0.60 6.33
C GLU A 93 3.03 0.58 6.00
N ILE A 94 1.94 0.32 5.28
CA ILE A 94 0.89 1.31 5.00
C ILE A 94 -0.49 0.69 5.14
N ASP A 95 -1.50 1.49 5.46
CA ASP A 95 -2.90 1.04 5.47
C ASP A 95 -3.41 0.76 4.05
N GLY A 96 -4.32 -0.22 3.90
CA GLY A 96 -4.83 -0.71 2.62
C GLY A 96 -5.72 0.26 1.83
N ASP A 97 -5.99 1.44 2.37
CA ASP A 97 -6.77 2.52 1.78
C ASP A 97 -5.93 3.76 1.42
N ILE A 98 -4.61 3.61 1.41
CA ILE A 98 -3.67 4.70 1.09
C ILE A 98 -3.32 4.70 -0.39
N ILE A 99 -3.47 5.85 -1.04
CA ILE A 99 -2.86 6.13 -2.34
C ILE A 99 -1.53 6.83 -2.09
N MET A 100 -0.44 6.18 -2.44
CA MET A 100 0.90 6.70 -2.18
C MET A 100 1.29 7.83 -3.13
N ASN A 101 2.03 8.82 -2.60
CA ASN A 101 2.77 9.74 -3.45
C ASN A 101 3.82 8.95 -4.27
N ARG A 102 4.11 9.38 -5.49
CA ARG A 102 5.04 8.70 -6.40
C ARG A 102 6.46 8.53 -5.87
N TYR A 103 6.88 9.34 -4.92
CA TYR A 103 8.22 9.29 -4.30
C TYR A 103 8.23 8.56 -2.96
N PHE A 104 7.10 8.02 -2.52
CA PHE A 104 6.94 7.48 -1.16
C PHE A 104 7.96 6.40 -0.81
N ILE A 105 8.16 5.42 -1.68
CA ILE A 105 9.16 4.35 -1.46
C ILE A 105 10.58 4.92 -1.54
N GLU A 106 10.88 5.76 -2.52
CA GLU A 106 12.19 6.40 -2.68
C GLU A 106 12.57 7.21 -1.44
N ASP A 107 11.65 8.02 -0.91
CA ASP A 107 11.87 8.80 0.31
C ASP A 107 12.16 7.91 1.51
N HIS A 108 11.38 6.84 1.71
CA HIS A 108 11.63 5.87 2.77
C HIS A 108 13.02 5.24 2.66
N LEU A 109 13.41 4.82 1.47
CA LEU A 109 14.71 4.17 1.25
C LEU A 109 15.90 5.14 1.37
N THR A 110 15.69 6.41 1.00
CA THR A 110 16.70 7.48 1.12
C THR A 110 17.04 7.77 2.59
N TYR A 111 16.04 7.74 3.46
CA TYR A 111 16.20 8.07 4.88
C TYR A 111 16.28 6.84 5.80
N ALA A 112 16.21 5.63 5.25
CA ALA A 112 16.33 4.39 6.02
C ALA A 112 17.68 4.32 6.75
N LYS A 113 17.65 4.05 8.06
CA LYS A 113 18.84 3.85 8.91
C LYS A 113 18.57 2.76 9.93
N GLU A 114 19.59 1.95 10.20
CA GLU A 114 19.53 0.92 11.23
C GLU A 114 19.18 1.52 12.60
N GLY A 115 18.30 0.84 13.34
CA GLY A 115 17.84 1.28 14.66
C GLY A 115 16.87 2.46 14.65
N GLN A 116 16.43 2.92 13.48
CA GLN A 116 15.45 4.01 13.32
C GLN A 116 14.22 3.55 12.56
N TYR A 117 13.09 4.15 12.87
CA TYR A 117 11.88 4.02 12.07
C TYR A 117 11.44 5.40 11.55
N LEU A 118 10.83 5.39 10.37
CA LEU A 118 10.25 6.56 9.73
C LEU A 118 8.74 6.46 9.77
N TYR A 119 8.06 7.57 9.96
CA TYR A 119 6.61 7.63 9.77
C TYR A 119 6.24 8.85 8.93
N GLY A 120 5.31 8.62 8.00
CA GLY A 120 4.78 9.66 7.14
C GLY A 120 3.48 10.25 7.69
N SER A 121 3.07 11.38 7.14
CA SER A 121 1.75 11.95 7.36
C SER A 121 0.83 11.65 6.17
N ARG A 122 -0.49 11.68 6.41
CA ARG A 122 -1.48 11.51 5.36
C ARG A 122 -2.44 12.68 5.28
N VAL A 123 -2.93 12.94 4.09
CA VAL A 123 -4.07 13.82 3.82
C VAL A 123 -5.31 12.96 3.59
N ASN A 124 -6.48 13.52 3.80
CA ASN A 124 -7.72 12.78 3.62
C ASN A 124 -8.37 13.21 2.29
N ILE A 125 -8.76 12.22 1.50
CA ILE A 125 -9.63 12.40 0.34
C ILE A 125 -11.07 12.51 0.86
N GLN A 126 -11.85 13.44 0.31
CA GLN A 126 -13.26 13.59 0.67
C GLN A 126 -14.06 12.38 0.16
N GLU A 127 -14.95 11.87 1.00
CA GLU A 127 -15.80 10.71 0.68
C GLU A 127 -16.61 10.91 -0.61
N SER A 128 -17.08 12.13 -0.86
CA SER A 128 -17.81 12.49 -2.08
C SER A 128 -17.04 12.27 -3.39
N LEU A 129 -15.72 12.12 -3.33
CA LEU A 129 -14.87 11.82 -4.49
C LEU A 129 -14.65 10.32 -4.73
N LEU A 130 -14.98 9.46 -3.77
CA LEU A 130 -14.70 8.03 -3.89
C LEU A 130 -15.32 7.38 -5.14
N PRO A 131 -16.59 7.67 -5.52
CA PRO A 131 -17.18 7.11 -6.74
C PRO A 131 -16.36 7.46 -8.00
N GLU A 132 -16.00 8.74 -8.17
CA GLU A 132 -15.16 9.20 -9.28
C GLU A 132 -13.79 8.53 -9.27
N LEU A 133 -13.16 8.40 -8.09
CA LEU A 133 -11.86 7.77 -7.97
C LEU A 133 -11.89 6.28 -8.33
N PHE A 134 -12.90 5.58 -7.89
CA PHE A 134 -13.07 4.15 -8.21
C PHE A 134 -13.36 3.91 -9.69
N GLU A 135 -14.01 4.85 -10.37
CA GLU A 135 -14.25 4.81 -11.81
C GLU A 135 -12.99 5.18 -12.61
N THR A 136 -12.37 6.32 -12.29
CA THR A 136 -11.24 6.87 -13.06
C THR A 136 -9.90 6.24 -12.74
N LYS A 137 -9.80 5.49 -11.61
CA LYS A 137 -8.55 4.90 -11.09
C LYS A 137 -7.43 5.94 -10.90
N LYS A 138 -7.79 7.17 -10.57
CA LYS A 138 -6.85 8.26 -10.37
C LYS A 138 -6.03 8.05 -9.09
N THR A 139 -4.70 7.98 -9.24
CA THR A 139 -3.77 7.76 -8.11
C THR A 139 -2.79 8.91 -7.90
N GLN A 140 -2.83 9.96 -8.71
CA GLN A 140 -1.93 11.10 -8.56
C GLN A 140 -2.68 12.34 -8.08
N PHE A 141 -2.19 12.91 -6.98
CA PHE A 141 -2.72 14.11 -6.35
C PHE A 141 -1.62 15.12 -6.10
N GLY A 142 -1.88 16.37 -6.44
CA GLY A 142 -1.02 17.50 -6.10
C GLY A 142 -1.65 18.36 -5.01
N PHE A 143 -0.90 19.32 -4.51
CA PHE A 143 -1.33 20.25 -3.45
C PHE A 143 -2.67 20.95 -3.78
N PHE A 144 -2.90 21.28 -5.06
CA PHE A 144 -4.11 21.97 -5.51
C PHE A 144 -5.24 21.02 -5.95
N SER A 145 -5.08 19.71 -5.83
CA SER A 145 -6.14 18.76 -6.19
C SER A 145 -7.41 19.03 -5.40
N LYS A 146 -8.56 19.04 -6.09
CA LYS A 146 -9.86 19.20 -5.43
C LYS A 146 -10.12 18.02 -4.49
N GLY A 147 -10.87 18.27 -3.40
CA GLY A 147 -11.34 17.23 -2.50
C GLY A 147 -10.30 16.65 -1.54
N ILE A 148 -9.11 17.24 -1.43
CA ILE A 148 -8.12 16.90 -0.40
C ILE A 148 -8.32 17.79 0.83
N LYS A 149 -8.43 17.17 2.01
CA LYS A 149 -8.46 17.84 3.32
C LYS A 149 -7.11 17.74 4.01
N LYS A 150 -6.83 18.68 4.93
CA LYS A 150 -5.60 18.74 5.74
C LYS A 150 -4.32 18.85 4.90
N ARG A 151 -4.36 19.62 3.83
CA ARG A 151 -3.24 19.83 2.88
C ARG A 151 -1.92 20.27 3.54
N THR A 152 -1.98 21.02 4.63
CA THR A 152 -0.79 21.48 5.37
C THR A 152 0.05 20.36 5.98
N ARG A 153 -0.43 19.11 5.96
CA ARG A 153 0.34 17.94 6.38
C ARG A 153 1.29 17.41 5.29
N THR A 154 1.25 17.98 4.09
CA THR A 154 2.13 17.62 2.97
C THR A 154 3.29 18.60 2.81
N LEU A 155 3.36 19.60 3.67
CA LEU A 155 4.46 20.56 3.79
C LEU A 155 5.34 20.20 5.00
#